data_0174a3f83aa6dda0a02e23385f712e82
#
_entry.id   0174a3f83aa6dda0a02e23385f712e82
#
_cell.length_a   1.000
_cell.length_b   1.000
_cell.length_c   1.000
_cell.angle_alpha   90.00
_cell.angle_beta   90.00
_cell.angle_gamma   90.00
#
_symmetry.space_group_name_H-M   'P 1'
#
loop_
_entity.id
_entity.type
_entity.pdbx_description
1 polymer ?
#
loop_
_entity_poly.entity_id
_entity_poly.type
_entity_poly.pdbx_seq_one_letter_code
_entity_poly.pdbx_strand_id
1 'polypeptide(L)'
;MQTNPVPTELTTAATDGVLAVFALVIAFYLWQLRQHDPWKVYIWSILFCLLAVASVLAAIAHGFILSVGFSNLLWYVIYLALGIVVSLFLLAAVYDLRGLSLTKKIAPFVAISAMLFFFLVQLMDGDFTPFIIYEALAMLVAFAVYAYLALFRRQQGAGWMLLGIALTILAALFQGFQLGAFHLIWQFDHNGVYHLIQLVGLCFIILGLHVSLKVEGADMKAG
;
A
#
# COMPACT_ATOMS: atom_id res chain seq x y z
N MET A 1 -15.12 3.01 25.12
CA MET A 1 -14.62 3.87 24.04
C MET A 1 -15.80 4.71 23.56
N GLN A 2 -15.61 5.99 23.37
CA GLN A 2 -16.61 6.89 22.78
C GLN A 2 -16.27 7.11 21.31
N THR A 3 -17.28 7.13 20.43
CA THR A 3 -17.09 7.40 18.99
C THR A 3 -16.59 8.83 18.77
N ASN A 4 -15.75 9.03 17.77
CA ASN A 4 -15.27 10.35 17.38
C ASN A 4 -16.46 11.22 16.91
N PRO A 5 -16.66 12.43 17.42
CA PRO A 5 -17.78 13.28 17.04
C PRO A 5 -17.57 13.99 15.69
N VAL A 6 -16.37 13.95 15.11
CA VAL A 6 -16.02 14.61 13.85
C VAL A 6 -16.48 13.74 12.67
N PRO A 7 -17.42 14.21 11.82
CA PRO A 7 -17.97 13.38 10.74
C PRO A 7 -16.92 12.91 9.73
N THR A 8 -15.95 13.72 9.39
CA THR A 8 -14.87 13.36 8.45
C THR A 8 -13.96 12.26 9.01
N GLU A 9 -13.69 12.26 10.31
CA GLU A 9 -12.95 11.19 10.98
C GLU A 9 -13.70 9.85 10.92
N LEU A 10 -15.03 9.88 11.06
CA LEU A 10 -15.84 8.67 10.94
C LEU A 10 -15.87 8.12 9.50
N THR A 11 -15.88 8.99 8.50
CA THR A 11 -15.77 8.54 7.09
C THR A 11 -14.38 8.00 6.77
N THR A 12 -13.33 8.61 7.30
CA THR A 12 -11.96 8.10 7.21
C THR A 12 -11.87 6.72 7.87
N ALA A 13 -12.38 6.56 9.09
CA ALA A 13 -12.44 5.27 9.77
C ALA A 13 -13.21 4.21 8.97
N ALA A 14 -14.34 4.59 8.34
CA ALA A 14 -15.12 3.68 7.52
C ALA A 14 -14.35 3.25 6.25
N THR A 15 -13.67 4.18 5.59
CA THR A 15 -12.86 3.86 4.39
C THR A 15 -11.63 3.03 4.74
N ASP A 16 -11.00 3.25 5.90
CA ASP A 16 -9.96 2.37 6.46
C ASP A 16 -10.49 0.95 6.69
N GLY A 17 -11.69 0.82 7.28
CA GLY A 17 -12.33 -0.47 7.48
C GLY A 17 -12.58 -1.22 6.16
N VAL A 18 -13.05 -0.51 5.12
CA VAL A 18 -13.21 -1.08 3.77
C VAL A 18 -11.87 -1.51 3.20
N LEU A 19 -10.83 -0.67 3.33
CA LEU A 19 -9.48 -0.96 2.87
C LEU A 19 -8.90 -2.20 3.57
N ALA A 20 -9.13 -2.35 4.87
CA ALA A 20 -8.69 -3.50 5.65
C ALA A 20 -9.32 -4.81 5.14
N VAL A 21 -10.64 -4.83 4.94
CA VAL A 21 -11.35 -6.00 4.41
C VAL A 21 -10.87 -6.32 2.99
N PHE A 22 -10.74 -5.31 2.15
CA PHE A 22 -10.27 -5.46 0.78
C PHE A 22 -8.84 -6.04 0.73
N ALA A 23 -7.93 -5.52 1.55
CA ALA A 23 -6.56 -6.01 1.63
C ALA A 23 -6.50 -7.48 2.12
N LEU A 24 -7.31 -7.88 3.12
CA LEU A 24 -7.39 -9.27 3.57
C LEU A 24 -7.90 -10.21 2.48
N VAL A 25 -8.93 -9.80 1.75
CA VAL A 25 -9.47 -10.58 0.62
C VAL A 25 -8.42 -10.78 -0.45
N ILE A 26 -7.65 -9.73 -0.79
CA ILE A 26 -6.56 -9.82 -1.76
C ILE A 26 -5.44 -10.74 -1.23
N ALA A 27 -5.02 -10.61 0.02
CA ALA A 27 -3.99 -11.45 0.60
C ALA A 27 -4.39 -12.94 0.53
N PHE A 28 -5.62 -13.26 0.88
CA PHE A 28 -6.17 -14.61 0.80
C PHE A 28 -6.23 -15.12 -0.65
N TYR A 29 -6.70 -14.29 -1.57
CA TYR A 29 -6.75 -14.61 -3.00
C TYR A 29 -5.35 -14.91 -3.56
N LEU A 30 -4.37 -14.06 -3.29
CA LEU A 30 -3.00 -14.26 -3.75
C LEU A 30 -2.39 -15.54 -3.16
N TRP A 31 -2.66 -15.84 -1.90
CA TRP A 31 -2.19 -17.06 -1.26
C TRP A 31 -2.64 -18.33 -1.99
N GLN A 32 -3.81 -18.33 -2.63
CA GLN A 32 -4.27 -19.45 -3.45
C GLN A 32 -3.44 -19.62 -4.73
N LEU A 33 -2.80 -18.56 -5.21
CA LEU A 33 -1.96 -18.54 -6.40
C LEU A 33 -0.48 -18.85 -6.12
N ARG A 34 -0.11 -19.23 -4.89
CA ARG A 34 1.29 -19.44 -4.47
C ARG A 34 2.07 -20.50 -5.24
N GLN A 35 1.37 -21.37 -5.99
CA GLN A 35 2.01 -22.40 -6.82
C GLN A 35 2.61 -21.83 -8.12
N HIS A 36 2.18 -20.62 -8.56
CA HIS A 36 2.63 -20.00 -9.81
C HIS A 36 3.98 -19.31 -9.65
N ASP A 37 4.12 -18.46 -8.64
CA ASP A 37 5.38 -17.83 -8.21
C ASP A 37 5.35 -17.64 -6.69
N PRO A 38 5.94 -18.57 -5.92
CA PRO A 38 5.90 -18.51 -4.45
C PRO A 38 6.48 -17.21 -3.87
N TRP A 39 7.60 -16.72 -4.40
CA TRP A 39 8.27 -15.53 -3.88
C TRP A 39 7.47 -14.27 -4.10
N LYS A 40 6.95 -14.08 -5.29
CA LYS A 40 6.07 -12.97 -5.64
C LYS A 40 4.83 -12.97 -4.76
N VAL A 41 4.17 -14.13 -4.65
CA VAL A 41 2.98 -14.27 -3.81
C VAL A 41 3.29 -14.00 -2.34
N TYR A 42 4.41 -14.47 -1.79
CA TYR A 42 4.76 -14.18 -0.40
C TYR A 42 4.97 -12.70 -0.14
N ILE A 43 5.73 -12.01 -1.00
CA ILE A 43 5.96 -10.56 -0.86
C ILE A 43 4.62 -9.82 -0.85
N TRP A 44 3.76 -10.06 -1.83
CA TRP A 44 2.49 -9.38 -1.96
C TRP A 44 1.47 -9.77 -0.87
N SER A 45 1.41 -11.04 -0.47
CA SER A 45 0.51 -11.48 0.61
C SER A 45 0.89 -10.86 1.94
N ILE A 46 2.18 -10.80 2.28
CA ILE A 46 2.66 -10.13 3.50
C ILE A 46 2.35 -8.64 3.44
N LEU A 47 2.58 -7.99 2.29
CA LEU A 47 2.25 -6.58 2.07
C LEU A 47 0.77 -6.30 2.36
N PHE A 48 -0.14 -7.07 1.76
CA PHE A 48 -1.57 -6.87 1.96
C PHE A 48 -2.04 -7.23 3.37
N CYS A 49 -1.44 -8.22 4.04
CA CYS A 49 -1.71 -8.49 5.44
C CYS A 49 -1.30 -7.31 6.34
N LEU A 50 -0.12 -6.73 6.11
CA LEU A 50 0.34 -5.56 6.88
C LEU A 50 -0.50 -4.32 6.58
N LEU A 51 -0.90 -4.12 5.32
CA LEU A 51 -1.82 -3.04 4.95
C LEU A 51 -3.16 -3.20 5.69
N ALA A 52 -3.70 -4.43 5.75
CA ALA A 52 -4.93 -4.70 6.49
C ALA A 52 -4.78 -4.41 7.99
N VAL A 53 -3.67 -4.80 8.60
CA VAL A 53 -3.37 -4.48 10.01
C VAL A 53 -3.30 -2.96 10.23
N ALA A 54 -2.55 -2.25 9.39
CA ALA A 54 -2.45 -0.79 9.48
C ALA A 54 -3.83 -0.13 9.34
N SER A 55 -4.64 -0.57 8.37
CA SER A 55 -5.98 -0.02 8.14
C SER A 55 -6.97 -0.32 9.27
N VAL A 56 -6.92 -1.51 9.90
CA VAL A 56 -7.74 -1.79 11.09
C VAL A 56 -7.37 -0.86 12.24
N LEU A 57 -6.08 -0.68 12.49
CA LEU A 57 -5.60 0.20 13.55
C LEU A 57 -5.93 1.67 13.28
N ALA A 58 -5.83 2.11 12.01
CA ALA A 58 -6.22 3.45 11.58
C ALA A 58 -7.74 3.67 11.72
N ALA A 59 -8.57 2.68 11.36
CA ALA A 59 -10.01 2.74 11.58
C ALA A 59 -10.36 2.93 13.07
N ILE A 60 -9.61 2.30 13.97
CA ILE A 60 -9.78 2.49 15.42
C ILE A 60 -9.31 3.89 15.82
N ALA A 61 -8.15 4.34 15.34
CA ALA A 61 -7.57 5.63 15.68
C ALA A 61 -8.45 6.81 15.25
N HIS A 62 -9.05 6.74 14.05
CA HIS A 62 -9.97 7.75 13.52
C HIS A 62 -11.38 7.63 14.09
N GLY A 63 -11.86 6.40 14.31
CA GLY A 63 -13.24 6.16 14.71
C GLY A 63 -13.57 6.43 16.18
N PHE A 64 -12.58 6.49 17.07
CA PHE A 64 -12.80 6.59 18.50
C PHE A 64 -11.95 7.65 19.19
N ILE A 65 -12.52 8.24 20.26
CA ILE A 65 -11.74 9.07 21.19
C ILE A 65 -10.91 8.13 22.07
N LEU A 66 -9.59 8.23 21.96
CA LEU A 66 -8.62 7.40 22.66
C LEU A 66 -7.83 8.22 23.67
N SER A 67 -7.28 7.55 24.70
CA SER A 67 -6.27 8.20 25.52
C SER A 67 -5.00 8.48 24.72
N VAL A 68 -4.29 9.55 25.04
CA VAL A 68 -3.07 9.97 24.33
C VAL A 68 -2.06 8.83 24.19
N GLY A 69 -1.79 8.10 25.28
CA GLY A 69 -0.83 6.99 25.25
C GLY A 69 -1.26 5.84 24.34
N PHE A 70 -2.56 5.50 24.31
CA PHE A 70 -3.06 4.44 23.44
C PHE A 70 -3.11 4.89 21.97
N SER A 71 -3.51 6.13 21.70
CA SER A 71 -3.45 6.72 20.36
C SER A 71 -2.03 6.69 19.80
N ASN A 72 -1.03 7.16 20.57
CA ASN A 72 0.36 7.13 20.14
C ASN A 72 0.86 5.71 19.85
N LEU A 73 0.48 4.73 20.69
CA LEU A 73 0.85 3.32 20.45
C LEU A 73 0.28 2.81 19.11
N LEU A 74 -1.00 3.12 18.82
CA LEU A 74 -1.59 2.72 17.51
C LEU A 74 -0.83 3.35 16.36
N TRP A 75 -0.56 4.66 16.40
CA TRP A 75 0.17 5.35 15.35
C TRP A 75 1.60 4.82 15.17
N TYR A 76 2.30 4.43 16.22
CA TYR A 76 3.61 3.78 16.10
C TYR A 76 3.53 2.48 15.30
N VAL A 77 2.54 1.64 15.59
CA VAL A 77 2.35 0.38 14.87
C VAL A 77 1.92 0.62 13.42
N ILE A 78 1.04 1.60 13.18
CA ILE A 78 0.59 2.00 11.84
C ILE A 78 1.80 2.45 11.00
N TYR A 79 2.61 3.40 11.49
CA TYR A 79 3.77 3.90 10.75
C TYR A 79 4.80 2.79 10.47
N LEU A 80 5.05 1.91 11.43
CA LEU A 80 5.94 0.78 11.20
C LEU A 80 5.40 -0.16 10.11
N ALA A 81 4.11 -0.50 10.17
CA ALA A 81 3.47 -1.35 9.19
C ALA A 81 3.48 -0.71 7.80
N LEU A 82 3.13 0.58 7.68
CA LEU A 82 3.14 1.32 6.41
C LEU A 82 4.56 1.44 5.83
N GLY A 83 5.57 1.68 6.65
CA GLY A 83 6.97 1.70 6.21
C GLY A 83 7.39 0.36 5.61
N ILE A 84 6.99 -0.76 6.22
CA ILE A 84 7.26 -2.11 5.69
C ILE A 84 6.44 -2.36 4.41
N VAL A 85 5.17 -1.94 4.35
CA VAL A 85 4.32 -2.06 3.15
C VAL A 85 4.98 -1.40 1.94
N VAL A 86 5.40 -0.14 2.08
CA VAL A 86 6.10 0.60 1.00
C VAL A 86 7.41 -0.09 0.60
N SER A 87 8.15 -0.59 1.58
CA SER A 87 9.40 -1.34 1.36
C SER A 87 9.17 -2.64 0.59
N LEU A 88 8.15 -3.42 0.96
CA LEU A 88 7.78 -4.64 0.25
C LEU A 88 7.32 -4.36 -1.17
N PHE A 89 6.63 -3.23 -1.40
CA PHE A 89 6.23 -2.80 -2.74
C PHE A 89 7.46 -2.55 -3.63
N LEU A 90 8.46 -1.85 -3.13
CA LEU A 90 9.72 -1.65 -3.85
C LEU A 90 10.44 -2.97 -4.14
N LEU A 91 10.49 -3.88 -3.16
CA LEU A 91 11.08 -5.21 -3.35
C LEU A 91 10.33 -6.01 -4.41
N ALA A 92 9.00 -5.92 -4.46
CA ALA A 92 8.19 -6.56 -5.48
C ALA A 92 8.50 -5.99 -6.88
N ALA A 93 8.63 -4.67 -7.01
CA ALA A 93 9.01 -4.03 -8.27
C ALA A 93 10.42 -4.46 -8.73
N VAL A 94 11.38 -4.57 -7.81
CA VAL A 94 12.73 -5.08 -8.12
C VAL A 94 12.70 -6.55 -8.50
N TYR A 95 11.84 -7.34 -7.84
CA TYR A 95 11.65 -8.75 -8.16
C TYR A 95 11.16 -8.92 -9.61
N ASP A 96 10.12 -8.19 -10.00
CA ASP A 96 9.57 -8.22 -11.35
C ASP A 96 10.59 -7.74 -12.41
N LEU A 97 11.47 -6.80 -12.04
CA LEU A 97 12.47 -6.25 -12.95
C LEU A 97 13.67 -7.18 -13.19
N ARG A 98 14.19 -7.83 -12.12
CA ARG A 98 15.49 -8.51 -12.12
C ARG A 98 15.52 -9.85 -11.37
N GLY A 99 14.39 -10.31 -10.85
CA GLY A 99 14.24 -11.59 -10.17
C GLY A 99 14.86 -11.61 -8.77
N LEU A 100 14.84 -12.80 -8.17
CA LEU A 100 15.15 -13.03 -6.75
C LEU A 100 16.59 -12.66 -6.34
N SER A 101 17.57 -12.86 -7.22
CA SER A 101 18.97 -12.61 -6.89
C SER A 101 19.22 -11.15 -6.53
N LEU A 102 18.72 -10.20 -7.33
CA LEU A 102 18.86 -8.77 -7.04
C LEU A 102 17.99 -8.37 -5.84
N THR A 103 16.77 -8.90 -5.77
CA THR A 103 15.85 -8.64 -4.64
C THR A 103 16.51 -8.96 -3.30
N LYS A 104 17.14 -10.13 -3.16
CA LYS A 104 17.87 -10.51 -1.93
C LYS A 104 19.02 -9.56 -1.61
N LYS A 105 19.73 -9.04 -2.61
CA LYS A 105 20.83 -8.08 -2.40
C LYS A 105 20.35 -6.72 -1.94
N ILE A 106 19.18 -6.28 -2.43
CA ILE A 106 18.60 -4.96 -2.12
C ILE A 106 17.78 -4.99 -0.83
N ALA A 107 17.21 -6.13 -0.45
CA ALA A 107 16.33 -6.26 0.71
C ALA A 107 16.87 -5.61 2.01
N PRO A 108 18.16 -5.77 2.40
CA PRO A 108 18.69 -5.09 3.58
C PRO A 108 18.62 -3.56 3.50
N PHE A 109 18.92 -2.99 2.33
CA PHE A 109 18.87 -1.53 2.12
C PHE A 109 17.46 -0.99 2.18
N VAL A 110 16.49 -1.73 1.61
CA VAL A 110 15.08 -1.38 1.66
C VAL A 110 14.55 -1.51 3.10
N ALA A 111 14.97 -2.53 3.86
CA ALA A 111 14.63 -2.66 5.27
C ALA A 111 15.20 -1.48 6.09
N ILE A 112 16.46 -1.08 5.84
CA ILE A 112 17.08 0.09 6.49
C ILE A 112 16.26 1.36 6.15
N SER A 113 15.82 1.54 4.90
CA SER A 113 15.01 2.71 4.54
C SER A 113 13.68 2.78 5.30
N ALA A 114 13.02 1.63 5.53
CA ALA A 114 11.81 1.56 6.36
C ALA A 114 12.08 1.96 7.82
N MET A 115 13.21 1.50 8.38
CA MET A 115 13.60 1.86 9.74
C MET A 115 13.95 3.34 9.85
N LEU A 116 14.70 3.89 8.89
CA LEU A 116 15.02 5.33 8.85
C LEU A 116 13.75 6.17 8.73
N PHE A 117 12.81 5.77 7.87
CA PHE A 117 11.49 6.39 7.78
C PHE A 117 10.77 6.38 9.13
N PHE A 118 10.69 5.22 9.79
CA PHE A 118 10.03 5.08 11.09
C PHE A 118 10.64 6.01 12.14
N PHE A 119 11.97 6.07 12.25
CA PHE A 119 12.65 6.97 13.17
C PHE A 119 12.43 8.45 12.81
N LEU A 120 12.40 8.80 11.52
CA LEU A 120 12.14 10.16 11.08
C LEU A 120 10.76 10.64 11.51
N VAL A 121 9.73 9.81 11.36
CA VAL A 121 8.37 10.12 11.84
C VAL A 121 8.37 10.38 13.35
N GLN A 122 9.11 9.58 14.14
CA GLN A 122 9.20 9.79 15.58
C GLN A 122 9.89 11.12 15.95
N LEU A 123 10.92 11.51 15.19
CA LEU A 123 11.62 12.79 15.39
C LEU A 123 10.77 14.00 14.99
N MET A 124 9.73 13.80 14.19
CA MET A 124 8.78 14.83 13.75
C MET A 124 7.45 14.76 14.50
N ASP A 125 7.46 14.28 15.75
CA ASP A 125 6.29 14.18 16.64
C ASP A 125 5.08 13.46 16.04
N GLY A 126 5.33 12.49 15.15
CA GLY A 126 4.29 11.70 14.49
C GLY A 126 3.59 12.41 13.34
N ASP A 127 4.19 13.44 12.75
CA ASP A 127 3.68 14.08 11.54
C ASP A 127 3.57 13.05 10.39
N PHE A 128 2.47 13.11 9.64
CA PHE A 128 2.20 12.19 8.53
C PHE A 128 2.94 12.58 7.23
N THR A 129 3.46 13.79 7.14
CA THR A 129 4.21 14.29 5.97
C THR A 129 5.39 13.41 5.56
N PRO A 130 6.24 12.89 6.47
CA PRO A 130 7.31 11.96 6.11
C PRO A 130 6.80 10.69 5.42
N PHE A 131 5.62 10.19 5.81
CA PHE A 131 5.00 9.03 5.15
C PHE A 131 4.63 9.37 3.71
N ILE A 132 3.95 10.49 3.48
CA ILE A 132 3.54 10.92 2.13
C ILE A 132 4.76 11.04 1.22
N ILE A 133 5.86 11.64 1.71
CA ILE A 133 7.10 11.78 0.94
C ILE A 133 7.72 10.42 0.66
N TYR A 134 7.81 9.55 1.66
CA TYR A 134 8.40 8.22 1.53
C TYR A 134 7.61 7.36 0.52
N GLU A 135 6.29 7.34 0.64
CA GLU A 135 5.39 6.65 -0.29
C GLU A 135 5.53 7.21 -1.71
N ALA A 136 5.46 8.53 -1.88
CA ALA A 136 5.57 9.16 -3.19
C ALA A 136 6.89 8.83 -3.89
N LEU A 137 8.03 8.91 -3.19
CA LEU A 137 9.34 8.54 -3.74
C LEU A 137 9.40 7.07 -4.14
N ALA A 138 8.90 6.18 -3.30
CA ALA A 138 8.85 4.75 -3.59
C ALA A 138 7.96 4.45 -4.80
N MET A 139 6.78 5.08 -4.86
CA MET A 139 5.85 4.91 -5.98
C MET A 139 6.41 5.48 -7.29
N LEU A 140 7.17 6.57 -7.28
CA LEU A 140 7.85 7.07 -8.48
C LEU A 140 8.90 6.07 -9.00
N VAL A 141 9.67 5.45 -8.12
CA VAL A 141 10.61 4.38 -8.50
C VAL A 141 9.86 3.18 -9.09
N ALA A 142 8.81 2.72 -8.41
CA ALA A 142 7.99 1.61 -8.89
C ALA A 142 7.30 1.95 -10.22
N PHE A 143 6.81 3.18 -10.39
CA PHE A 143 6.23 3.68 -11.64
C PHE A 143 7.23 3.58 -12.79
N ALA A 144 8.47 4.04 -12.60
CA ALA A 144 9.51 3.95 -13.61
C ALA A 144 9.83 2.48 -13.97
N VAL A 145 9.87 1.59 -12.98
CA VAL A 145 10.07 0.15 -13.20
C VAL A 145 8.94 -0.44 -14.03
N TYR A 146 7.69 -0.25 -13.62
CA TYR A 146 6.55 -0.83 -14.35
C TYR A 146 6.29 -0.16 -15.69
N ALA A 147 6.63 1.13 -15.87
CA ALA A 147 6.64 1.77 -17.19
C ALA A 147 7.65 1.09 -18.12
N TYR A 148 8.87 0.81 -17.63
CA TYR A 148 9.87 0.06 -18.40
C TYR A 148 9.38 -1.35 -18.76
N LEU A 149 8.82 -2.08 -17.79
CA LEU A 149 8.31 -3.43 -17.99
C LEU A 149 7.14 -3.46 -18.99
N ALA A 150 6.23 -2.48 -18.92
CA ALA A 150 5.07 -2.40 -19.82
C ALA A 150 5.46 -1.99 -21.25
N LEU A 151 6.27 -0.93 -21.38
CA LEU A 151 6.55 -0.31 -22.68
C LEU A 151 7.65 -1.04 -23.46
N PHE A 152 8.72 -1.44 -22.77
CA PHE A 152 9.92 -2.01 -23.44
C PHE A 152 9.98 -3.53 -23.32
N ARG A 153 9.58 -4.12 -22.20
CA ARG A 153 9.59 -5.57 -22.00
C ARG A 153 8.26 -6.22 -22.40
N ARG A 154 7.20 -5.43 -22.56
CA ARG A 154 5.84 -5.90 -22.86
C ARG A 154 5.38 -7.01 -21.90
N GLN A 155 5.81 -6.91 -20.63
CA GLN A 155 5.50 -7.90 -19.61
C GLN A 155 4.00 -7.89 -19.32
N GLN A 156 3.40 -9.07 -19.30
CA GLN A 156 1.98 -9.23 -19.01
C GLN A 156 1.64 -8.73 -17.60
N GLY A 157 0.55 -7.97 -17.48
CA GLY A 157 0.12 -7.37 -16.21
C GLY A 157 0.81 -6.05 -15.85
N ALA A 158 1.99 -5.73 -16.41
CA ALA A 158 2.74 -4.52 -16.04
C ALA A 158 1.99 -3.21 -16.34
N GLY A 159 1.16 -3.17 -17.39
CA GLY A 159 0.32 -2.01 -17.70
C GLY A 159 -0.76 -1.74 -16.64
N TRP A 160 -1.36 -2.79 -16.09
CA TRP A 160 -2.31 -2.66 -14.98
C TRP A 160 -1.62 -2.19 -13.69
N MET A 161 -0.43 -2.73 -13.40
CA MET A 161 0.40 -2.27 -12.29
C MET A 161 0.74 -0.79 -12.41
N LEU A 162 1.15 -0.36 -13.62
CA LEU A 162 1.46 1.04 -13.91
C LEU A 162 0.28 1.96 -13.63
N LEU A 163 -0.93 1.58 -14.06
CA LEU A 163 -2.16 2.34 -13.83
C LEU A 163 -2.50 2.40 -12.33
N GLY A 164 -2.39 1.29 -11.61
CA GLY A 164 -2.61 1.24 -10.17
C GLY A 164 -1.64 2.15 -9.41
N ILE A 165 -0.36 2.12 -9.77
CA ILE A 165 0.67 2.98 -9.16
C ILE A 165 0.40 4.46 -9.48
N ALA A 166 0.00 4.78 -10.71
CA ALA A 166 -0.38 6.16 -11.07
C ALA A 166 -1.51 6.69 -10.20
N LEU A 167 -2.51 5.85 -9.90
CA LEU A 167 -3.60 6.21 -8.99
C LEU A 167 -3.13 6.34 -7.53
N THR A 168 -2.20 5.51 -7.07
CA THR A 168 -1.59 5.66 -5.74
C THR A 168 -0.83 6.99 -5.62
N ILE A 169 -0.05 7.36 -6.65
CA ILE A 169 0.61 8.67 -6.69
C ILE A 169 -0.43 9.80 -6.67
N LEU A 170 -1.50 9.69 -7.45
CA LEU A 170 -2.59 10.66 -7.45
C LEU A 170 -3.23 10.77 -6.06
N ALA A 171 -3.49 9.66 -5.38
CA ALA A 171 -4.02 9.64 -4.02
C ALA A 171 -3.08 10.39 -3.05
N ALA A 172 -1.78 10.11 -3.10
CA ALA A 172 -0.78 10.79 -2.28
C ALA A 172 -0.72 12.31 -2.52
N LEU A 173 -0.93 12.76 -3.77
CA LEU A 173 -1.04 14.18 -4.09
C LEU A 173 -2.30 14.81 -3.47
N PHE A 174 -3.45 14.14 -3.54
CA PHE A 174 -4.68 14.61 -2.89
C PHE A 174 -4.50 14.75 -1.39
N GLN A 175 -3.85 13.79 -0.75
CA GLN A 175 -3.58 13.83 0.68
C GLN A 175 -2.54 14.90 1.05
N GLY A 176 -1.42 14.96 0.34
CA GLY A 176 -0.32 15.87 0.64
C GLY A 176 -0.68 17.35 0.44
N PHE A 177 -1.50 17.67 -0.56
CA PHE A 177 -2.00 19.02 -0.80
C PHE A 177 -3.35 19.29 -0.12
N GLN A 178 -3.86 18.36 0.69
CA GLN A 178 -5.14 18.44 1.40
C GLN A 178 -6.32 18.77 0.45
N LEU A 179 -6.32 18.17 -0.74
CA LEU A 179 -7.33 18.38 -1.77
C LEU A 179 -8.53 17.45 -1.58
N GLY A 180 -9.67 17.85 -2.14
CA GLY A 180 -10.78 16.94 -2.38
C GLY A 180 -11.76 16.76 -1.21
N ALA A 181 -11.93 17.77 -0.34
CA ALA A 181 -13.04 17.74 0.60
C ALA A 181 -14.38 17.86 -0.16
N PHE A 182 -15.28 16.91 0.05
CA PHE A 182 -16.62 16.94 -0.55
C PHE A 182 -17.68 16.35 0.37
N HIS A 183 -18.94 16.69 0.11
CA HIS A 183 -20.10 16.15 0.79
C HIS A 183 -21.02 15.51 -0.24
N LEU A 184 -21.29 14.21 -0.07
CA LEU A 184 -22.29 13.50 -0.85
C LEU A 184 -23.41 13.02 0.10
N ILE A 185 -23.34 11.78 0.60
CA ILE A 185 -24.18 11.27 1.71
C ILE A 185 -23.44 11.50 3.04
N TRP A 186 -22.09 11.37 3.01
CA TRP A 186 -21.18 11.62 4.11
C TRP A 186 -20.19 12.72 3.75
N GLN A 187 -19.56 13.29 4.78
CA GLN A 187 -18.51 14.28 4.60
C GLN A 187 -17.16 13.57 4.46
N PHE A 188 -16.47 13.84 3.37
CA PHE A 188 -15.12 13.35 3.11
C PHE A 188 -14.14 14.50 3.18
N ASP A 189 -13.02 14.29 3.88
CA ASP A 189 -11.84 15.13 3.81
C ASP A 189 -10.80 14.52 2.85
N HIS A 190 -9.60 15.10 2.80
CA HIS A 190 -8.50 14.63 1.97
C HIS A 190 -8.08 13.19 2.28
N ASN A 191 -8.18 12.71 3.54
CA ASN A 191 -7.86 11.32 3.92
C ASN A 191 -8.89 10.35 3.35
N GLY A 192 -10.17 10.65 3.51
CA GLY A 192 -11.24 9.83 2.93
C GLY A 192 -11.14 9.76 1.40
N VAL A 193 -10.82 10.89 0.73
CA VAL A 193 -10.59 10.92 -0.72
C VAL A 193 -9.37 10.08 -1.11
N TYR A 194 -8.26 10.18 -0.37
CA TYR A 194 -7.08 9.34 -0.56
C TYR A 194 -7.46 7.85 -0.57
N HIS A 195 -8.20 7.38 0.43
CA HIS A 195 -8.59 5.98 0.53
C HIS A 195 -9.49 5.53 -0.65
N LEU A 196 -10.40 6.37 -1.12
CA LEU A 196 -11.25 6.04 -2.27
C LEU A 196 -10.42 5.88 -3.55
N ILE A 197 -9.50 6.80 -3.83
CA ILE A 197 -8.60 6.70 -4.99
C ILE A 197 -7.69 5.48 -4.84
N GLN A 198 -7.15 5.26 -3.64
CA GLN A 198 -6.28 4.13 -3.34
C GLN A 198 -6.99 2.79 -3.55
N LEU A 199 -8.25 2.63 -3.15
CA LEU A 199 -9.05 1.42 -3.39
C LEU A 199 -9.16 1.10 -4.89
N VAL A 200 -9.40 2.12 -5.72
CA VAL A 200 -9.42 1.94 -7.17
C VAL A 200 -8.02 1.56 -7.69
N GLY A 201 -6.97 2.20 -7.19
CA GLY A 201 -5.57 1.86 -7.51
C GLY A 201 -5.25 0.40 -7.20
N LEU A 202 -5.65 -0.08 -6.03
CA LEU A 202 -5.46 -1.48 -5.62
C LEU A 202 -6.22 -2.47 -6.51
N CYS A 203 -7.39 -2.11 -7.04
CA CYS A 203 -8.08 -2.95 -8.03
C CYS A 203 -7.22 -3.16 -9.28
N PHE A 204 -6.53 -2.14 -9.77
CA PHE A 204 -5.63 -2.27 -10.92
C PHE A 204 -4.35 -3.03 -10.56
N ILE A 205 -3.81 -2.85 -9.37
CA ILE A 205 -2.65 -3.60 -8.89
C ILE A 205 -2.98 -5.10 -8.84
N ILE A 206 -4.14 -5.50 -8.26
CA ILE A 206 -4.52 -6.92 -8.20
C ILE A 206 -4.79 -7.50 -9.59
N LEU A 207 -5.35 -6.74 -10.52
CA LEU A 207 -5.49 -7.16 -11.91
C LEU A 207 -4.13 -7.43 -12.56
N GLY A 208 -3.17 -6.55 -12.35
CA GLY A 208 -1.80 -6.71 -12.83
C GLY A 208 -1.13 -7.96 -12.27
N LEU A 209 -1.24 -8.19 -10.97
CA LEU A 209 -0.72 -9.39 -10.31
C LEU A 209 -1.39 -10.66 -10.81
N HIS A 210 -2.71 -10.66 -10.95
CA HIS A 210 -3.46 -11.80 -11.46
C HIS A 210 -3.00 -12.22 -12.86
N VAL A 211 -2.88 -11.24 -13.78
CA VAL A 211 -2.42 -11.49 -15.14
C VAL A 211 -0.98 -12.02 -15.16
N SER A 212 -0.08 -11.38 -14.42
CA SER A 212 1.33 -11.79 -14.33
C SER A 212 1.48 -13.21 -13.80
N LEU A 213 0.84 -13.54 -12.66
CA LEU A 213 0.92 -14.86 -12.04
C LEU A 213 0.35 -15.97 -12.92
N LYS A 214 -0.73 -15.73 -13.66
CA LYS A 214 -1.31 -16.75 -14.57
C LYS A 214 -0.41 -17.09 -15.75
N VAL A 215 0.28 -16.11 -16.30
CA VAL A 215 1.22 -16.33 -17.42
C VAL A 215 2.43 -17.13 -16.93
N GLU A 216 3.03 -16.75 -15.81
CA GLU A 216 4.15 -17.47 -15.22
C GLU A 216 3.80 -18.93 -14.89
N GLY A 217 2.57 -19.19 -14.44
CA GLY A 217 2.07 -20.55 -14.19
C GLY A 217 1.81 -21.39 -15.45
N ALA A 218 1.55 -20.75 -16.60
CA ALA A 218 1.39 -21.43 -17.88
C ALA A 218 2.76 -21.84 -18.44
N ASP A 219 3.76 -20.98 -18.35
CA ASP A 219 5.12 -21.24 -18.83
C ASP A 219 5.80 -22.39 -18.06
N MET A 220 5.57 -22.47 -16.73
CA MET A 220 6.09 -23.60 -15.91
C MET A 220 5.48 -24.97 -16.22
N LYS A 221 4.28 -25.02 -16.82
CA LYS A 221 3.63 -26.29 -17.20
C LYS A 221 4.01 -26.74 -18.62
N ALA A 222 4.58 -25.83 -19.40
CA ALA A 222 4.95 -26.09 -20.80
C ALA A 222 6.43 -26.48 -20.96
N GLY A 223 7.28 -26.30 -19.94
CA GLY A 223 8.70 -26.67 -19.90
C GLY A 223 8.95 -27.87 -18.99
#